data_6888a9c972692a4b146f3f2508b9b022
#
_entry.id   6888a9c972692a4b146f3f2508b9b022
#
_cell.length_a   1.000
_cell.length_b   1.000
_cell.length_c   1.000
_cell.angle_alpha   90.00
_cell.angle_beta   90.00
_cell.angle_gamma   90.00
#
_symmetry.space_group_name_H-M   'P 1'
#
loop_
_entity.id
_entity.type
_entity.pdbx_description
1 polymer ?
#
loop_
_entity_poly.entity_id
_entity_poly.type
_entity_poly.pdbx_seq_one_letter_code
_entity_poly.pdbx_strand_id
1 'polypeptide(L)'
;MVVTFTGYLVIYNIFQISVAGDIRYYGLLKTIGVTPKQLRRIIRHQALILSGVGIPVGLGLGYCVGVLAVPVALSTSIMGGKYTTISISPWIFLVAAVFALLTVLLSCARPGRIAGNVSPVEAVRYSEVQKTGSRARSSRQVSPFSMARANLSRSGRKTALVMISLSLAVVLLNLLITFVTGFDMDKYLSQRSSADFLISTPDYFNYRGFTLTEEDILPVRENTEQSLGGFAYGTGMVKMYLPEDVWREEASFYLREQPVEESLKTAQRDGDKIAADSQVEGLERALLSKLKVLEGDLSPLTQPDNYAIAIEVSLDDFGNVASPENYPAIGEQIKVTYGLNETAHDVYYTVCAWVEAPYDMGSRFYSMGYQAVLSADTLRRDAGEENVLPMLYLFDTPNSEAEAAAESFLAELSAKAGSPLMYESKATHRAHFREFQMTFVMLGGLLCAIIGIVGVLNFFNAMMTSILSRRREFAVLQAVGMTGKQLKAMLVWEGLLYTLGSGLISGILSAAVNPLAGRFLEQGYWFFRYHYTITPVLLMIPVFALLGYVIPARMYRHAAKQSVVERLREAEA
;
A
#
# COMPACT_ATOMS: atom_id res chain seq x y z
N MET A 1 -5.29 -10.79 -7.14
CA MET A 1 -5.13 -12.23 -6.87
C MET A 1 -5.93 -12.72 -5.64
N VAL A 2 -5.77 -12.13 -4.46
CA VAL A 2 -6.48 -12.53 -3.22
C VAL A 2 -8.00 -12.40 -3.34
N VAL A 3 -8.51 -11.27 -3.83
CA VAL A 3 -9.96 -11.01 -4.04
C VAL A 3 -10.57 -12.06 -4.97
N THR A 4 -9.88 -12.39 -6.07
CA THR A 4 -10.30 -13.43 -7.02
C THR A 4 -10.42 -14.79 -6.35
N PHE A 5 -9.39 -15.16 -5.59
CA PHE A 5 -9.35 -16.45 -4.88
C PHE A 5 -10.47 -16.54 -3.84
N THR A 6 -10.69 -15.47 -3.09
CA THR A 6 -11.76 -15.41 -2.08
C THR A 6 -13.14 -15.48 -2.75
N GLY A 7 -13.37 -14.71 -3.82
CA GLY A 7 -14.60 -14.77 -4.62
C GLY A 7 -14.86 -16.16 -5.22
N TYR A 8 -13.82 -16.77 -5.81
CA TYR A 8 -13.89 -18.15 -6.29
C TYR A 8 -14.32 -19.13 -5.20
N LEU A 9 -13.71 -19.03 -4.00
CA LEU A 9 -14.04 -19.93 -2.89
C LEU A 9 -15.47 -19.79 -2.42
N VAL A 10 -16.00 -18.56 -2.31
CA VAL A 10 -17.38 -18.32 -1.88
C VAL A 10 -18.37 -18.87 -2.90
N ILE A 11 -18.20 -18.55 -4.18
CA ILE A 11 -19.07 -19.01 -5.25
C ILE A 11 -19.01 -20.54 -5.35
N TYR A 12 -17.82 -21.12 -5.30
CA TYR A 12 -17.61 -22.57 -5.29
C TYR A 12 -18.37 -23.25 -4.15
N ASN A 13 -18.28 -22.70 -2.92
CA ASN A 13 -18.99 -23.23 -1.76
C ASN A 13 -20.50 -23.18 -1.94
N ILE A 14 -21.05 -22.06 -2.41
CA ILE A 14 -22.50 -21.90 -2.61
C ILE A 14 -23.01 -22.93 -3.62
N PHE A 15 -22.32 -23.08 -4.77
CA PHE A 15 -22.70 -24.08 -5.77
C PHE A 15 -22.51 -25.52 -5.26
N GLN A 16 -21.45 -25.80 -4.50
CA GLN A 16 -21.27 -27.12 -3.92
C GLN A 16 -22.37 -27.50 -2.95
N ILE A 17 -22.85 -26.54 -2.16
CA ILE A 17 -23.94 -26.70 -1.21
C ILE A 17 -25.26 -26.92 -1.95
N SER A 18 -25.56 -26.07 -2.94
CA SER A 18 -26.78 -26.20 -3.76
C SER A 18 -26.84 -27.55 -4.46
N VAL A 19 -25.73 -27.95 -5.12
CA VAL A 19 -25.63 -29.23 -5.80
C VAL A 19 -25.78 -30.42 -4.84
N ALA A 20 -25.19 -30.34 -3.65
CA ALA A 20 -25.32 -31.40 -2.65
C ALA A 20 -26.77 -31.51 -2.11
N GLY A 21 -27.45 -30.37 -1.93
CA GLY A 21 -28.86 -30.36 -1.56
C GLY A 21 -29.81 -30.99 -2.62
N ASP A 22 -29.49 -30.71 -3.90
CA ASP A 22 -30.33 -31.15 -5.03
C ASP A 22 -29.89 -32.51 -5.61
N ILE A 23 -28.98 -33.23 -4.97
CA ILE A 23 -28.36 -34.43 -5.56
C ILE A 23 -29.38 -35.54 -5.81
N ARG A 24 -30.41 -35.68 -4.95
CA ARG A 24 -31.52 -36.62 -5.14
C ARG A 24 -32.34 -36.25 -6.38
N TYR A 25 -32.63 -34.97 -6.57
CA TYR A 25 -33.35 -34.48 -7.74
C TYR A 25 -32.58 -34.73 -9.03
N TYR A 26 -31.25 -34.51 -9.02
CA TYR A 26 -30.38 -34.86 -10.16
C TYR A 26 -30.31 -36.37 -10.41
N GLY A 27 -30.37 -37.18 -9.36
CA GLY A 27 -30.50 -38.63 -9.48
C GLY A 27 -31.79 -39.08 -10.16
N LEU A 28 -32.91 -38.49 -9.79
CA LEU A 28 -34.21 -38.71 -10.43
C LEU A 28 -34.21 -38.28 -11.90
N LEU A 29 -33.65 -37.15 -12.24
CA LEU A 29 -33.49 -36.70 -13.64
C LEU A 29 -32.70 -37.73 -14.48
N LYS A 30 -31.70 -38.39 -13.89
CA LYS A 30 -30.97 -39.45 -14.57
C LYS A 30 -31.76 -40.73 -14.78
N THR A 31 -32.68 -41.09 -13.89
CA THR A 31 -33.55 -42.24 -14.09
C THR A 31 -34.48 -42.09 -15.29
N ILE A 32 -34.86 -40.84 -15.63
CA ILE A 32 -35.67 -40.50 -16.82
C ILE A 32 -34.80 -40.23 -18.07
N GLY A 33 -33.48 -40.50 -18.01
CA GLY A 33 -32.56 -40.47 -19.15
C GLY A 33 -31.73 -39.19 -19.35
N VAL A 34 -31.73 -38.26 -18.40
CA VAL A 34 -30.87 -37.06 -18.51
C VAL A 34 -29.40 -37.42 -18.41
N THR A 35 -28.62 -36.98 -19.41
CA THR A 35 -27.17 -37.29 -19.49
C THR A 35 -26.31 -36.41 -18.57
N PRO A 36 -25.11 -36.87 -18.17
CA PRO A 36 -24.20 -36.06 -17.37
C PRO A 36 -23.81 -34.71 -18.00
N LYS A 37 -23.78 -34.64 -19.35
CA LYS A 37 -23.50 -33.41 -20.09
C LYS A 37 -24.65 -32.40 -19.95
N GLN A 38 -25.89 -32.87 -20.00
CA GLN A 38 -27.09 -32.03 -19.82
C GLN A 38 -27.19 -31.50 -18.39
N LEU A 39 -26.88 -32.28 -17.35
CA LEU A 39 -26.85 -31.83 -15.97
C LEU A 39 -25.79 -30.72 -15.75
N ARG A 40 -24.59 -30.89 -16.31
CA ARG A 40 -23.56 -29.83 -16.25
C ARG A 40 -24.01 -28.55 -16.98
N ARG A 41 -24.79 -28.71 -18.06
CA ARG A 41 -25.34 -27.56 -18.79
C ARG A 41 -26.40 -26.83 -17.94
N ILE A 42 -27.26 -27.54 -17.22
CA ILE A 42 -28.25 -26.97 -16.31
C ILE A 42 -27.55 -26.10 -15.25
N ILE A 43 -26.57 -26.65 -14.54
CA ILE A 43 -25.85 -25.92 -13.50
C ILE A 43 -25.14 -24.68 -14.08
N ARG A 44 -24.57 -24.80 -15.28
CA ARG A 44 -23.95 -23.66 -15.97
C ARG A 44 -24.97 -22.58 -16.35
N HIS A 45 -26.17 -22.96 -16.80
CA HIS A 45 -27.24 -22.00 -17.10
C HIS A 45 -27.74 -21.30 -15.83
N GLN A 46 -27.90 -22.03 -14.72
CA GLN A 46 -28.24 -21.43 -13.43
C GLN A 46 -27.17 -20.39 -13.02
N ALA A 47 -25.87 -20.72 -13.16
CA ALA A 47 -24.79 -19.81 -12.89
C ALA A 47 -24.83 -18.56 -13.80
N LEU A 48 -25.13 -18.73 -15.10
CA LEU A 48 -25.25 -17.62 -16.05
C LEU A 48 -26.43 -16.70 -15.75
N ILE A 49 -27.60 -17.27 -15.40
CA ILE A 49 -28.80 -16.49 -15.03
C ILE A 49 -28.49 -15.64 -13.78
N LEU A 50 -27.90 -16.26 -12.74
CA LEU A 50 -27.53 -15.54 -11.53
C LEU A 50 -26.47 -14.46 -11.80
N SER A 51 -25.51 -14.76 -12.70
CA SER A 51 -24.50 -13.78 -13.12
C SER A 51 -25.10 -12.62 -13.90
N GLY A 52 -26.13 -12.88 -14.73
CA GLY A 52 -26.84 -11.85 -15.50
C GLY A 52 -27.50 -10.78 -14.64
N VAL A 53 -27.88 -11.12 -13.40
CA VAL A 53 -28.39 -10.17 -12.40
C VAL A 53 -27.28 -9.70 -11.47
N GLY A 54 -26.47 -10.62 -10.97
CA GLY A 54 -25.46 -10.32 -9.94
C GLY A 54 -24.32 -9.42 -10.44
N ILE A 55 -23.86 -9.61 -11.69
CA ILE A 55 -22.77 -8.79 -12.22
C ILE A 55 -23.19 -7.32 -12.42
N PRO A 56 -24.31 -6.98 -13.06
CA PRO A 56 -24.75 -5.59 -13.18
C PRO A 56 -24.98 -4.92 -11.82
N VAL A 57 -25.62 -5.62 -10.89
CA VAL A 57 -25.82 -5.09 -9.52
C VAL A 57 -24.48 -4.87 -8.81
N GLY A 58 -23.54 -5.84 -8.92
CA GLY A 58 -22.22 -5.73 -8.34
C GLY A 58 -21.39 -4.59 -8.94
N LEU A 59 -21.46 -4.39 -10.26
CA LEU A 59 -20.80 -3.27 -10.95
C LEU A 59 -21.41 -1.92 -10.52
N GLY A 60 -22.73 -1.84 -10.42
CA GLY A 60 -23.42 -0.63 -9.94
C GLY A 60 -23.04 -0.27 -8.51
N LEU A 61 -23.05 -1.23 -7.59
CA LEU A 61 -22.62 -1.03 -6.20
C LEU A 61 -21.14 -0.67 -6.12
N GLY A 62 -20.27 -1.35 -6.89
CA GLY A 62 -18.85 -1.05 -6.96
C GLY A 62 -18.58 0.37 -7.48
N TYR A 63 -19.33 0.80 -8.48
CA TYR A 63 -19.26 2.17 -8.99
C TYR A 63 -19.70 3.20 -7.93
N CYS A 64 -20.83 2.97 -7.25
CA CYS A 64 -21.29 3.86 -6.17
C CYS A 64 -20.25 3.98 -5.05
N VAL A 65 -19.66 2.87 -4.62
CA VAL A 65 -18.59 2.88 -3.62
C VAL A 65 -17.35 3.61 -4.15
N GLY A 66 -16.97 3.40 -5.42
CA GLY A 66 -15.86 4.09 -6.06
C GLY A 66 -16.06 5.60 -6.12
N VAL A 67 -17.26 6.06 -6.53
CA VAL A 67 -17.61 7.48 -6.58
C VAL A 67 -17.55 8.16 -5.21
N LEU A 68 -17.87 7.44 -4.15
CA LEU A 68 -17.80 7.98 -2.79
C LEU A 68 -16.38 7.92 -2.20
N ALA A 69 -15.66 6.82 -2.42
CA ALA A 69 -14.37 6.58 -1.79
C ALA A 69 -13.19 7.25 -2.51
N VAL A 70 -13.19 7.25 -3.86
CA VAL A 70 -12.05 7.77 -4.64
C VAL A 70 -11.85 9.29 -4.47
N PRO A 71 -12.87 10.17 -4.52
CA PRO A 71 -12.66 11.60 -4.27
C PRO A 71 -12.15 11.88 -2.86
N VAL A 72 -12.66 11.16 -1.85
CA VAL A 72 -12.20 11.31 -0.47
C VAL A 72 -10.73 10.86 -0.35
N ALA A 73 -10.35 9.76 -0.97
CA ALA A 73 -8.96 9.29 -0.98
C ALA A 73 -8.02 10.23 -1.76
N LEU A 74 -8.49 10.82 -2.86
CA LEU A 74 -7.70 11.74 -3.68
C LEU A 74 -7.67 13.16 -3.13
N SER A 75 -8.72 13.63 -2.44
CA SER A 75 -8.72 14.96 -1.81
C SER A 75 -7.65 15.10 -0.72
N THR A 76 -7.22 13.98 -0.15
CA THR A 76 -6.12 13.88 0.82
C THR A 76 -4.76 13.62 0.16
N SER A 77 -4.67 13.62 -1.17
CA SER A 77 -3.42 13.36 -1.90
C SER A 77 -2.87 14.66 -2.49
N ILE A 78 -1.55 14.83 -2.45
CA ILE A 78 -0.81 15.96 -3.08
C ILE A 78 -1.20 16.14 -4.56
N MET A 79 -1.62 15.06 -5.24
CA MET A 79 -2.12 15.10 -6.62
C MET A 79 -3.62 15.45 -6.73
N GLY A 80 -4.36 15.51 -5.64
CA GLY A 80 -5.83 15.59 -5.63
C GLY A 80 -6.42 16.90 -6.13
N GLY A 81 -5.66 17.98 -6.14
CA GLY A 81 -6.14 19.29 -6.61
C GLY A 81 -6.37 19.40 -8.12
N LYS A 82 -5.81 18.48 -8.93
CA LYS A 82 -5.87 18.56 -10.42
C LYS A 82 -6.71 17.44 -11.08
N TYR A 83 -7.04 16.36 -10.40
CA TYR A 83 -7.63 15.15 -11.02
C TYR A 83 -8.84 14.59 -10.26
N THR A 84 -9.87 15.43 -10.05
CA THR A 84 -11.11 15.01 -9.36
C THR A 84 -12.16 14.38 -10.29
N THR A 85 -11.85 14.16 -11.57
CA THR A 85 -12.80 13.54 -12.50
C THR A 85 -12.64 12.02 -12.52
N ILE A 86 -13.65 11.32 -12.00
CA ILE A 86 -13.73 9.86 -12.12
C ILE A 86 -14.02 9.51 -13.57
N SER A 87 -13.07 8.88 -14.24
CA SER A 87 -13.27 8.41 -15.61
C SER A 87 -14.25 7.24 -15.63
N ILE A 88 -15.40 7.43 -16.30
CA ILE A 88 -16.35 6.36 -16.61
C ILE A 88 -15.91 5.69 -17.91
N SER A 89 -14.84 4.91 -17.87
CA SER A 89 -14.41 4.15 -19.03
C SER A 89 -15.23 2.86 -19.14
N PRO A 90 -15.98 2.64 -20.23
CA PRO A 90 -16.75 1.41 -20.47
C PRO A 90 -15.89 0.14 -20.45
N TRP A 91 -14.60 0.27 -20.79
CA TRP A 91 -13.65 -0.84 -20.78
C TRP A 91 -13.42 -1.40 -19.37
N ILE A 92 -13.41 -0.57 -18.34
CA ILE A 92 -13.26 -1.02 -16.93
C ILE A 92 -14.43 -1.92 -16.55
N PHE A 93 -15.66 -1.50 -16.89
CA PHE A 93 -16.86 -2.30 -16.63
C PHE A 93 -16.88 -3.60 -17.42
N LEU A 94 -16.47 -3.56 -18.70
CA LEU A 94 -16.38 -4.75 -19.54
C LEU A 94 -15.37 -5.76 -18.98
N VAL A 95 -14.15 -5.31 -18.68
CA VAL A 95 -13.09 -6.17 -18.14
C VAL A 95 -13.52 -6.77 -16.78
N ALA A 96 -14.12 -5.96 -15.90
CA ALA A 96 -14.62 -6.42 -14.62
C ALA A 96 -15.77 -7.44 -14.78
N ALA A 97 -16.68 -7.22 -15.73
CA ALA A 97 -17.77 -8.14 -16.02
C ALA A 97 -17.25 -9.49 -16.56
N VAL A 98 -16.33 -9.45 -17.52
CA VAL A 98 -15.69 -10.66 -18.09
C VAL A 98 -14.94 -11.43 -17.00
N PHE A 99 -14.19 -10.73 -16.17
CA PHE A 99 -13.44 -11.33 -15.07
C PHE A 99 -14.37 -11.98 -14.02
N ALA A 100 -15.46 -11.31 -13.64
CA ALA A 100 -16.46 -11.84 -12.73
C ALA A 100 -17.14 -13.10 -13.33
N LEU A 101 -17.52 -13.04 -14.61
CA LEU A 101 -18.12 -14.15 -15.32
C LEU A 101 -17.19 -15.37 -15.40
N LEU A 102 -15.93 -15.17 -15.72
CA LEU A 102 -14.91 -16.23 -15.73
C LEU A 102 -14.77 -16.86 -14.33
N THR A 103 -14.73 -16.05 -13.28
CA THR A 103 -14.65 -16.52 -11.90
C THR A 103 -15.86 -17.40 -11.54
N VAL A 104 -17.08 -16.99 -11.92
CA VAL A 104 -18.30 -17.77 -11.69
C VAL A 104 -18.27 -19.10 -12.44
N LEU A 105 -17.91 -19.09 -13.74
CA LEU A 105 -17.83 -20.29 -14.57
C LEU A 105 -16.79 -21.30 -14.07
N LEU A 106 -15.64 -20.82 -13.61
CA LEU A 106 -14.62 -21.67 -13.01
C LEU A 106 -15.09 -22.26 -11.68
N SER A 107 -15.76 -21.46 -10.85
CA SER A 107 -16.27 -21.87 -9.55
C SER A 107 -17.36 -22.96 -9.65
N CYS A 108 -18.25 -22.87 -10.63
CA CYS A 108 -19.34 -23.85 -10.83
C CYS A 108 -18.90 -25.13 -11.57
N ALA A 109 -17.70 -25.14 -12.20
CA ALA A 109 -17.26 -26.27 -13.03
C ALA A 109 -17.07 -27.57 -12.24
N ARG A 110 -16.50 -27.50 -11.03
CA ARG A 110 -16.27 -28.69 -10.18
C ARG A 110 -17.55 -29.21 -9.53
N PRO A 111 -18.42 -28.39 -8.93
CA PRO A 111 -19.76 -28.81 -8.48
C PRO A 111 -20.58 -29.44 -9.60
N GLY A 112 -20.58 -28.87 -10.79
CA GLY A 112 -21.25 -29.41 -11.96
C GLY A 112 -20.71 -30.79 -12.40
N ARG A 113 -19.42 -31.07 -12.23
CA ARG A 113 -18.87 -32.40 -12.48
C ARG A 113 -19.36 -33.41 -11.42
N ILE A 114 -19.45 -33.01 -10.16
CA ILE A 114 -19.94 -33.87 -9.07
C ILE A 114 -21.37 -34.29 -9.37
N ALA A 115 -22.29 -33.33 -9.63
CA ALA A 115 -23.67 -33.63 -10.01
C ALA A 115 -23.77 -34.56 -11.23
N GLY A 116 -22.95 -34.29 -12.25
CA GLY A 116 -22.89 -35.11 -13.47
C GLY A 116 -22.42 -36.55 -13.26
N ASN A 117 -21.63 -36.84 -12.25
CA ASN A 117 -21.00 -38.16 -12.06
C ASN A 117 -21.72 -39.06 -11.06
N VAL A 118 -22.64 -38.52 -10.22
CA VAL A 118 -23.39 -39.33 -9.24
C VAL A 118 -24.32 -40.28 -9.97
N SER A 119 -24.32 -41.59 -9.59
CA SER A 119 -25.28 -42.58 -10.14
C SER A 119 -26.68 -42.41 -9.54
N PRO A 120 -27.75 -42.83 -10.22
CA PRO A 120 -29.11 -42.78 -9.67
C PRO A 120 -29.26 -43.51 -8.32
N VAL A 121 -28.61 -44.66 -8.20
CA VAL A 121 -28.63 -45.48 -6.97
C VAL A 121 -27.84 -44.78 -5.84
N GLU A 122 -26.74 -44.19 -6.16
CA GLU A 122 -25.94 -43.39 -5.21
C GLU A 122 -26.68 -42.13 -4.77
N ALA A 123 -27.40 -41.46 -5.66
CA ALA A 123 -28.19 -40.27 -5.35
C ALA A 123 -29.31 -40.53 -4.34
N VAL A 124 -29.99 -41.64 -4.43
CA VAL A 124 -31.03 -42.03 -3.46
C VAL A 124 -30.44 -42.39 -2.09
N ARG A 125 -29.23 -42.96 -2.09
CA ARG A 125 -28.47 -43.33 -0.87
C ARG A 125 -27.51 -42.25 -0.41
N TYR A 126 -27.46 -41.11 -1.12
CA TYR A 126 -26.48 -40.06 -0.83
C TYR A 126 -26.71 -39.50 0.57
N SER A 127 -25.84 -39.85 1.46
CA SER A 127 -25.66 -39.13 2.73
C SER A 127 -24.35 -38.34 2.62
N GLU A 128 -24.41 -37.08 2.94
CA GLU A 128 -23.26 -36.18 2.91
C GLU A 128 -22.12 -36.59 3.88
N VAL A 129 -22.38 -37.62 4.67
CA VAL A 129 -21.44 -38.21 5.62
C VAL A 129 -20.55 -39.21 4.89
N GLN A 130 -19.40 -38.77 4.42
CA GLN A 130 -18.34 -39.70 4.02
C GLN A 130 -18.01 -40.62 5.20
N LYS A 131 -18.11 -41.93 4.98
CA LYS A 131 -17.59 -42.97 5.91
C LYS A 131 -16.08 -42.78 6.04
N THR A 132 -15.64 -41.91 6.93
CA THR A 132 -14.26 -41.92 7.41
C THR A 132 -14.13 -43.14 8.31
N GLY A 133 -13.31 -44.13 7.90
CA GLY A 133 -12.97 -45.32 8.67
C GLY A 133 -12.11 -45.01 9.91
N SER A 134 -12.53 -44.05 10.71
CA SER A 134 -11.93 -43.75 11.99
C SER A 134 -12.57 -44.64 13.04
N ARG A 135 -11.76 -45.53 13.63
CA ARG A 135 -12.10 -46.29 14.83
C ARG A 135 -12.67 -45.33 15.88
N ALA A 136 -13.96 -45.45 16.12
CA ALA A 136 -14.64 -44.70 17.16
C ALA A 136 -13.99 -45.01 18.52
N ARG A 137 -13.18 -44.09 19.04
CA ARG A 137 -12.80 -44.10 20.45
C ARG A 137 -14.04 -43.75 21.23
N SER A 138 -14.58 -44.72 21.95
CA SER A 138 -15.64 -44.55 22.92
C SER A 138 -15.21 -43.52 23.95
N SER A 139 -15.76 -42.30 23.86
CA SER A 139 -15.58 -41.27 24.90
C SER A 139 -16.63 -41.51 25.99
N ARG A 140 -16.16 -41.67 27.21
CA ARG A 140 -16.99 -41.95 28.40
C ARG A 140 -17.93 -40.80 28.81
N GLN A 141 -17.72 -39.58 28.27
CA GLN A 141 -18.60 -38.41 28.50
C GLN A 141 -18.94 -37.71 27.18
N VAL A 142 -20.20 -37.70 26.81
CA VAL A 142 -20.71 -36.99 25.64
C VAL A 142 -21.11 -35.58 26.08
N SER A 143 -20.33 -34.57 25.73
CA SER A 143 -20.64 -33.16 25.99
C SER A 143 -20.95 -32.42 24.68
N PRO A 144 -21.69 -31.29 24.69
CA PRO A 144 -21.94 -30.47 23.52
C PRO A 144 -20.63 -30.04 22.81
N PHE A 145 -19.55 -29.80 23.54
CA PHE A 145 -18.23 -29.47 23.00
C PHE A 145 -17.57 -30.63 22.27
N SER A 146 -17.60 -31.84 22.88
CA SER A 146 -17.00 -33.03 22.25
C SER A 146 -17.71 -33.40 20.95
N MET A 147 -19.04 -33.23 20.91
CA MET A 147 -19.87 -33.41 19.70
C MET A 147 -19.53 -32.37 18.63
N ALA A 148 -19.43 -31.09 18.98
CA ALA A 148 -19.03 -30.03 18.07
C ALA A 148 -17.67 -30.31 17.43
N ARG A 149 -16.66 -30.68 18.24
CA ARG A 149 -15.32 -31.05 17.74
C ARG A 149 -15.35 -32.26 16.80
N ALA A 150 -16.11 -33.28 17.13
CA ALA A 150 -16.28 -34.47 16.28
C ALA A 150 -16.94 -34.11 14.93
N ASN A 151 -17.90 -33.21 14.92
CA ASN A 151 -18.57 -32.73 13.72
C ASN A 151 -17.62 -31.97 12.77
N LEU A 152 -16.79 -31.07 13.32
CA LEU A 152 -15.78 -30.37 12.53
C LEU A 152 -14.79 -31.35 11.87
N SER A 153 -14.35 -32.37 12.59
CA SER A 153 -13.41 -33.37 12.06
C SER A 153 -14.01 -34.21 10.93
N ARG A 154 -15.34 -34.47 10.94
CA ARG A 154 -16.03 -35.19 9.86
C ARG A 154 -16.03 -34.43 8.54
N SER A 155 -16.10 -33.10 8.58
CA SER A 155 -16.15 -32.23 7.40
C SER A 155 -14.85 -31.44 7.18
N GLY A 156 -13.70 -32.00 7.54
CA GLY A 156 -12.43 -31.31 7.64
C GLY A 156 -12.03 -30.45 6.44
N ARG A 157 -12.29 -30.88 5.19
CA ARG A 157 -12.02 -30.06 3.99
C ARG A 157 -12.90 -28.81 3.91
N LYS A 158 -14.20 -28.93 4.20
CA LYS A 158 -15.14 -27.79 4.21
C LYS A 158 -14.78 -26.83 5.34
N THR A 159 -14.50 -27.38 6.52
CA THR A 159 -14.04 -26.63 7.71
C THR A 159 -12.77 -25.83 7.42
N ALA A 160 -11.75 -26.47 6.87
CA ALA A 160 -10.48 -25.80 6.52
C ALA A 160 -10.70 -24.65 5.51
N LEU A 161 -11.52 -24.86 4.50
CA LEU A 161 -11.80 -23.87 3.46
C LEU A 161 -12.51 -22.62 4.00
N VAL A 162 -13.45 -22.79 4.92
CA VAL A 162 -14.14 -21.68 5.60
C VAL A 162 -13.17 -20.95 6.53
N MET A 163 -12.38 -21.69 7.31
CA MET A 163 -11.37 -21.11 8.20
C MET A 163 -10.33 -20.30 7.43
N ILE A 164 -9.82 -20.82 6.31
CA ILE A 164 -8.85 -20.10 5.45
C ILE A 164 -9.49 -18.84 4.86
N SER A 165 -10.72 -18.90 4.37
CA SER A 165 -11.41 -17.74 3.81
C SER A 165 -11.59 -16.61 4.84
N LEU A 166 -11.93 -16.96 6.08
CA LEU A 166 -12.07 -15.98 7.16
C LEU A 166 -10.72 -15.46 7.64
N SER A 167 -9.70 -16.34 7.70
CA SER A 167 -8.33 -15.99 8.08
C SER A 167 -7.70 -15.01 7.10
N LEU A 168 -7.97 -15.16 5.82
CA LEU A 168 -7.38 -14.34 4.78
C LEU A 168 -7.73 -12.85 4.92
N ALA A 169 -8.98 -12.56 5.33
CA ALA A 169 -9.41 -11.19 5.63
C ALA A 169 -8.58 -10.55 6.75
N VAL A 170 -8.28 -11.32 7.80
CA VAL A 170 -7.50 -10.84 8.94
C VAL A 170 -6.02 -10.69 8.59
N VAL A 171 -5.47 -11.61 7.79
CA VAL A 171 -4.08 -11.51 7.31
C VAL A 171 -3.90 -10.25 6.47
N LEU A 172 -4.85 -9.95 5.57
CA LEU A 172 -4.80 -8.73 4.77
C LEU A 172 -4.94 -7.46 5.61
N LEU A 173 -5.83 -7.47 6.60
CA LEU A 173 -5.94 -6.36 7.55
C LEU A 173 -4.62 -6.17 8.32
N ASN A 174 -3.99 -7.26 8.74
CA ASN A 174 -2.72 -7.19 9.43
C ASN A 174 -1.59 -6.66 8.52
N LEU A 175 -1.55 -7.09 7.26
CA LEU A 175 -0.61 -6.56 6.27
C LEU A 175 -0.82 -5.06 6.01
N LEU A 176 -2.08 -4.62 5.88
CA LEU A 176 -2.40 -3.21 5.72
C LEU A 176 -1.93 -2.38 6.92
N ILE A 177 -2.22 -2.85 8.13
CA ILE A 177 -1.79 -2.14 9.34
C ILE A 177 -0.26 -2.13 9.44
N THR A 178 0.42 -3.24 9.16
CA THR A 178 1.88 -3.30 9.12
C THR A 178 2.45 -2.32 8.09
N PHE A 179 1.84 -2.23 6.90
CA PHE A 179 2.24 -1.27 5.88
C PHE A 179 2.09 0.18 6.36
N VAL A 180 0.92 0.53 6.89
CA VAL A 180 0.62 1.89 7.33
C VAL A 180 1.45 2.31 8.56
N THR A 181 1.64 1.41 9.53
CA THR A 181 2.44 1.69 10.72
C THR A 181 3.95 1.62 10.49
N GLY A 182 4.38 1.03 9.38
CA GLY A 182 5.78 1.01 8.97
C GLY A 182 6.26 2.33 8.34
N PHE A 183 5.37 3.29 8.08
CA PHE A 183 5.74 4.62 7.59
C PHE A 183 6.41 5.42 8.71
N ASP A 184 7.73 5.60 8.56
CA ASP A 184 8.57 6.33 9.52
C ASP A 184 8.62 7.82 9.14
N MET A 185 7.92 8.63 9.93
CA MET A 185 7.84 10.08 9.73
C MET A 185 9.18 10.76 9.90
N ASP A 186 9.98 10.33 10.87
CA ASP A 186 11.28 10.96 11.15
C ASP A 186 12.27 10.68 10.02
N LYS A 187 12.25 9.44 9.50
CA LYS A 187 13.04 9.06 8.33
C LYS A 187 12.60 9.83 7.08
N TYR A 188 11.29 10.03 6.90
CA TYR A 188 10.76 10.84 5.80
C TYR A 188 11.19 12.29 5.90
N LEU A 189 11.06 12.90 7.08
CA LEU A 189 11.43 14.30 7.30
C LEU A 189 12.93 14.52 7.16
N SER A 190 13.78 13.61 7.63
CA SER A 190 15.23 13.76 7.57
C SER A 190 15.79 13.86 6.15
N GLN A 191 15.09 13.31 5.15
CA GLN A 191 15.48 13.47 3.74
C GLN A 191 14.75 14.61 3.02
N ARG A 192 13.60 15.05 3.56
CA ARG A 192 12.77 16.08 2.91
C ARG A 192 12.98 17.47 3.44
N SER A 193 13.41 17.60 4.70
CA SER A 193 13.55 18.89 5.33
C SER A 193 14.75 18.92 6.28
N SER A 194 15.71 19.75 5.96
CA SER A 194 16.90 20.00 6.78
C SER A 194 16.65 21.05 7.87
N ALA A 195 15.63 21.89 7.69
CA ALA A 195 15.25 22.95 8.60
C ALA A 195 13.77 22.90 8.95
N ASP A 196 13.35 23.63 9.97
CA ASP A 196 11.92 23.71 10.34
C ASP A 196 11.13 24.46 9.25
N PHE A 197 11.73 25.46 8.62
CA PHE A 197 11.12 26.28 7.57
C PHE A 197 12.07 26.52 6.41
N LEU A 198 11.50 26.43 5.21
CA LEU A 198 12.07 26.87 3.95
C LEU A 198 11.20 27.98 3.37
N ILE A 199 11.80 29.09 2.99
CA ILE A 199 11.10 30.23 2.40
C ILE A 199 11.77 30.58 1.06
N SER A 200 10.97 30.79 0.05
CA SER A 200 11.38 31.30 -1.24
C SER A 200 10.21 31.94 -1.97
N THR A 201 10.40 32.28 -3.22
CA THR A 201 9.36 32.83 -4.09
C THR A 201 8.63 31.72 -4.88
N PRO A 202 7.44 32.00 -5.43
CA PRO A 202 6.74 31.06 -6.28
C PRO A 202 7.56 30.56 -7.48
N ASP A 203 8.52 31.36 -7.97
CA ASP A 203 9.36 30.99 -9.11
C ASP A 203 10.29 29.82 -8.76
N TYR A 204 10.88 29.84 -7.57
CA TYR A 204 11.67 28.69 -7.07
C TYR A 204 10.82 27.43 -6.97
N PHE A 205 9.67 27.50 -6.33
CA PHE A 205 8.79 26.34 -6.16
C PHE A 205 8.18 25.80 -7.47
N ASN A 206 8.08 26.67 -8.49
CA ASN A 206 7.57 26.30 -9.82
C ASN A 206 8.68 26.06 -10.85
N TYR A 207 9.94 25.93 -10.44
CA TYR A 207 11.09 25.65 -11.31
C TYR A 207 11.31 26.69 -12.41
N ARG A 208 11.14 28.00 -12.09
CA ARG A 208 11.24 29.11 -13.05
C ARG A 208 12.47 29.98 -12.87
N GLY A 209 13.12 29.90 -11.72
CA GLY A 209 14.30 30.71 -11.40
C GLY A 209 14.31 31.18 -9.96
N PHE A 210 15.26 32.04 -9.65
CA PHE A 210 15.47 32.62 -8.33
C PHE A 210 15.12 34.12 -8.39
N THR A 211 14.12 34.53 -7.65
CA THR A 211 13.65 35.92 -7.59
C THR A 211 13.58 36.42 -6.15
N LEU A 212 14.05 35.64 -5.19
CA LEU A 212 14.12 36.00 -3.78
C LEU A 212 15.15 37.11 -3.58
N THR A 213 14.86 38.05 -2.71
CA THR A 213 15.83 39.07 -2.24
C THR A 213 16.07 38.94 -0.75
N GLU A 214 17.21 39.44 -0.26
CA GLU A 214 17.49 39.43 1.17
C GLU A 214 16.51 40.34 1.95
N GLU A 215 15.99 41.39 1.30
CA GLU A 215 14.99 42.31 1.86
C GLU A 215 13.65 41.60 2.11
N ASP A 216 13.27 40.66 1.27
CA ASP A 216 12.00 39.92 1.44
C ASP A 216 11.99 39.08 2.73
N ILE A 217 13.15 38.72 3.26
CA ILE A 217 13.30 37.90 4.47
C ILE A 217 13.36 38.75 5.75
N LEU A 218 13.58 40.07 5.68
CA LEU A 218 13.64 40.92 6.86
C LEU A 218 12.38 40.80 7.77
N PRO A 219 11.14 40.82 7.25
CA PRO A 219 9.95 40.65 8.08
C PRO A 219 9.92 39.30 8.80
N VAL A 220 10.48 38.25 8.18
CA VAL A 220 10.54 36.91 8.77
C VAL A 220 11.53 36.90 9.94
N ARG A 221 12.73 37.44 9.75
CA ARG A 221 13.76 37.54 10.80
C ARG A 221 13.29 38.37 12.00
N GLU A 222 12.54 39.43 11.76
CA GLU A 222 12.06 40.32 12.82
C GLU A 222 10.90 39.73 13.63
N ASN A 223 10.10 38.86 13.04
CA ASN A 223 8.85 38.35 13.65
C ASN A 223 8.90 36.85 14.02
N THR A 224 10.04 36.20 13.88
CA THR A 224 10.21 34.78 14.25
C THR A 224 11.42 34.58 15.15
N GLU A 225 11.30 33.71 16.13
CA GLU A 225 12.43 33.26 16.95
C GLU A 225 13.20 32.16 16.20
N GLN A 226 14.47 32.43 15.88
CA GLN A 226 15.31 31.53 15.12
C GLN A 226 16.50 31.08 15.95
N SER A 227 16.77 29.78 15.98
CA SER A 227 17.97 29.20 16.59
C SER A 227 19.13 29.09 15.60
N LEU A 228 18.82 28.90 14.33
CA LEU A 228 19.74 28.86 13.21
C LEU A 228 19.00 29.34 11.97
N GLY A 229 19.64 30.14 11.13
CA GLY A 229 19.06 30.58 9.86
C GLY A 229 20.14 30.99 8.88
N GLY A 230 19.87 30.84 7.59
CA GLY A 230 20.80 31.22 6.53
C GLY A 230 20.19 31.12 5.14
N PHE A 231 20.86 31.81 4.20
CA PHE A 231 20.55 31.73 2.78
C PHE A 231 21.30 30.61 2.09
N ALA A 232 20.65 29.97 1.15
CA ALA A 232 21.28 29.25 0.06
C ALA A 232 21.16 30.10 -1.21
N TYR A 233 22.27 30.20 -1.92
CA TYR A 233 22.41 30.98 -3.14
C TYR A 233 22.58 30.05 -4.33
N GLY A 234 21.93 30.41 -5.44
CA GLY A 234 22.08 29.72 -6.71
C GLY A 234 22.69 30.63 -7.77
N THR A 235 23.26 30.04 -8.76
CA THR A 235 23.71 30.72 -10.00
C THR A 235 22.96 30.10 -11.18
N GLY A 236 23.14 30.64 -12.37
CA GLY A 236 22.75 29.98 -13.59
C GLY A 236 23.45 28.64 -13.77
N MET A 237 23.07 27.88 -14.82
CA MET A 237 23.74 26.62 -15.13
C MET A 237 25.24 26.83 -15.35
N VAL A 238 26.05 26.02 -14.71
CA VAL A 238 27.49 25.93 -14.90
C VAL A 238 27.83 24.68 -15.70
N LYS A 239 29.07 24.60 -16.20
CA LYS A 239 29.53 23.37 -16.85
C LYS A 239 30.56 22.69 -15.94
N MET A 240 30.32 21.41 -15.66
CA MET A 240 31.32 20.50 -15.12
C MET A 240 31.60 19.40 -16.13
N TYR A 241 32.75 18.74 -15.98
CA TYR A 241 33.24 17.81 -17.00
C TYR A 241 33.22 16.38 -16.45
N LEU A 242 32.41 15.52 -17.06
CA LEU A 242 32.18 14.13 -16.67
C LEU A 242 33.01 13.19 -17.58
N PRO A 243 33.43 12.02 -17.08
CA PRO A 243 33.91 10.92 -17.93
C PRO A 243 32.87 10.57 -19.01
N GLU A 244 33.32 10.13 -20.18
CA GLU A 244 32.39 9.90 -21.32
C GLU A 244 31.35 8.82 -21.03
N ASP A 245 31.69 7.77 -20.30
CA ASP A 245 30.81 6.70 -19.89
C ASP A 245 29.70 7.21 -18.94
N VAL A 246 30.06 8.01 -17.94
CA VAL A 246 29.11 8.65 -17.02
C VAL A 246 28.20 9.62 -17.77
N TRP A 247 28.78 10.44 -18.65
CA TRP A 247 28.00 11.38 -19.47
C TRP A 247 26.98 10.66 -20.36
N ARG A 248 27.35 9.51 -20.96
CA ARG A 248 26.45 8.71 -21.81
C ARG A 248 25.30 8.10 -21.01
N GLU A 249 25.57 7.64 -19.79
CA GLU A 249 24.56 7.10 -18.89
C GLU A 249 23.53 8.18 -18.55
N GLU A 250 23.98 9.34 -18.06
CA GLU A 250 23.13 10.47 -17.74
C GLU A 250 22.36 10.99 -18.96
N ALA A 251 23.03 11.17 -20.09
CA ALA A 251 22.41 11.61 -21.33
C ALA A 251 21.30 10.65 -21.79
N SER A 252 21.45 9.36 -21.60
CA SER A 252 20.42 8.36 -21.95
C SER A 252 19.13 8.54 -21.17
N PHE A 253 19.23 9.03 -19.94
CA PHE A 253 18.09 9.30 -19.07
C PHE A 253 17.44 10.66 -19.37
N TYR A 254 18.24 11.71 -19.60
CA TYR A 254 17.76 13.08 -19.78
C TYR A 254 17.37 13.43 -21.21
N LEU A 255 18.09 12.91 -22.23
CA LEU A 255 17.87 13.24 -23.64
C LEU A 255 16.85 12.26 -24.29
N ARG A 256 15.69 12.10 -23.71
CA ARG A 256 14.68 11.10 -24.12
C ARG A 256 14.29 11.15 -25.61
N GLU A 257 14.42 12.29 -26.28
CA GLU A 257 13.98 12.51 -27.66
C GLU A 257 15.15 12.79 -28.62
N GLN A 258 16.38 13.00 -28.13
CA GLN A 258 17.54 13.28 -28.97
C GLN A 258 18.51 12.09 -28.96
N PRO A 259 19.08 11.72 -30.10
CA PRO A 259 20.10 10.67 -30.13
C PRO A 259 21.32 11.09 -29.32
N VAL A 260 21.69 10.32 -28.30
CA VAL A 260 22.87 10.54 -27.45
C VAL A 260 24.14 10.77 -28.27
N GLU A 261 24.33 9.99 -29.35
CA GLU A 261 25.47 10.10 -30.25
C GLU A 261 25.54 11.44 -31.03
N GLU A 262 24.42 12.07 -31.28
CA GLU A 262 24.38 13.37 -31.98
C GLU A 262 24.72 14.50 -31.00
N SER A 263 24.20 14.44 -29.79
CA SER A 263 24.53 15.37 -28.71
C SER A 263 26.00 15.27 -28.31
N LEU A 264 26.57 14.07 -28.32
CA LEU A 264 27.98 13.83 -28.02
C LEU A 264 28.93 14.49 -29.04
N LYS A 265 28.56 14.56 -30.32
CA LYS A 265 29.38 15.21 -31.38
C LYS A 265 29.52 16.71 -31.17
N THR A 266 28.51 17.35 -30.59
CA THR A 266 28.47 18.81 -30.38
C THR A 266 28.86 19.21 -28.97
N ALA A 267 29.03 18.25 -28.05
CA ALA A 267 29.40 18.51 -26.68
C ALA A 267 30.83 19.07 -26.57
N GLN A 268 31.01 20.06 -25.72
CA GLN A 268 32.31 20.62 -25.40
C GLN A 268 33.14 19.59 -24.62
N ARG A 269 34.43 19.50 -24.92
CA ARG A 269 35.35 18.53 -24.30
C ARG A 269 36.51 19.23 -23.58
N ASP A 270 36.99 18.57 -22.54
CA ASP A 270 38.23 18.89 -21.85
C ASP A 270 39.00 17.58 -21.64
N GLY A 271 39.95 17.30 -22.51
CA GLY A 271 40.63 16.01 -22.58
C GLY A 271 39.65 14.88 -22.95
N ASP A 272 39.56 13.90 -22.07
CA ASP A 272 38.65 12.75 -22.18
C ASP A 272 37.28 13.00 -21.53
N LYS A 273 37.09 14.11 -20.83
CA LYS A 273 35.88 14.48 -20.14
C LYS A 273 34.98 15.35 -21.03
N ILE A 274 33.68 15.25 -20.82
CA ILE A 274 32.62 15.92 -21.60
C ILE A 274 31.88 16.89 -20.69
N ALA A 275 31.64 18.10 -21.18
CA ALA A 275 30.89 19.12 -20.47
C ALA A 275 29.44 18.72 -20.29
N ALA A 276 28.94 18.83 -19.09
CA ALA A 276 27.54 18.64 -18.72
C ALA A 276 27.02 19.86 -17.98
N ASP A 277 25.76 20.19 -18.25
CA ASP A 277 25.07 21.22 -17.47
C ASP A 277 24.95 20.73 -16.02
N SER A 278 25.52 21.49 -15.13
CA SER A 278 25.72 21.17 -13.72
C SER A 278 25.22 22.30 -12.83
N GLN A 279 25.11 22.07 -11.55
CA GLN A 279 24.64 23.05 -10.59
C GLN A 279 25.65 23.22 -9.47
N VAL A 280 25.81 24.47 -9.05
CA VAL A 280 26.63 24.82 -7.89
C VAL A 280 25.81 25.72 -6.98
N GLU A 281 25.75 25.35 -5.72
CA GLU A 281 25.05 26.05 -4.68
C GLU A 281 26.00 26.67 -3.67
N GLY A 282 25.73 27.91 -3.30
CA GLY A 282 26.49 28.63 -2.28
C GLY A 282 25.73 28.62 -0.97
N LEU A 283 26.25 27.95 0.04
CA LEU A 283 25.59 27.89 1.36
C LEU A 283 26.28 28.85 2.35
N GLU A 284 25.46 29.59 3.11
CA GLU A 284 25.97 30.31 4.27
C GLU A 284 26.48 29.30 5.31
N ARG A 285 27.47 29.76 6.12
CA ARG A 285 28.16 28.91 7.10
C ARG A 285 27.20 28.13 8.02
N ALA A 286 26.07 28.73 8.39
CA ALA A 286 25.06 28.09 9.22
C ALA A 286 24.50 26.84 8.55
N LEU A 287 24.24 26.90 7.25
CA LEU A 287 23.65 25.81 6.49
C LEU A 287 24.66 24.70 6.16
N LEU A 288 25.94 25.02 6.00
CA LEU A 288 26.99 24.00 5.80
C LEU A 288 27.02 22.97 6.94
N SER A 289 26.67 23.38 8.16
CA SER A 289 26.59 22.47 9.31
C SER A 289 25.43 21.45 9.23
N LYS A 290 24.47 21.66 8.34
CA LYS A 290 23.31 20.79 8.15
C LYS A 290 23.54 19.73 7.08
N LEU A 291 24.61 19.84 6.29
CA LEU A 291 24.96 18.84 5.30
C LEU A 291 25.42 17.55 5.99
N LYS A 292 24.92 16.43 5.53
CA LYS A 292 25.36 15.13 5.99
C LYS A 292 26.59 14.70 5.18
N VAL A 293 27.76 14.74 5.82
CA VAL A 293 29.01 14.27 5.22
C VAL A 293 29.00 12.74 5.18
N LEU A 294 29.23 12.19 4.00
CA LEU A 294 29.36 10.76 3.78
C LEU A 294 30.81 10.33 3.72
N GLU A 295 31.66 11.15 3.09
CA GLU A 295 33.10 10.96 3.00
C GLU A 295 33.80 12.32 2.92
N GLY A 296 35.01 12.44 3.45
CA GLY A 296 35.79 13.67 3.43
C GLY A 296 35.52 14.62 4.60
N ASP A 297 35.78 15.93 4.40
CA ASP A 297 35.64 16.98 5.41
C ASP A 297 35.16 18.30 4.79
N LEU A 298 34.23 18.98 5.42
CA LEU A 298 33.70 20.28 5.00
C LEU A 298 34.52 21.48 5.53
N SER A 299 35.47 21.27 6.45
CA SER A 299 36.30 22.36 7.03
C SER A 299 36.95 23.24 5.97
N PRO A 300 37.43 22.73 4.82
CA PRO A 300 37.99 23.55 3.76
C PRO A 300 37.01 24.59 3.20
N LEU A 301 35.70 24.28 3.12
CA LEU A 301 34.69 25.22 2.61
C LEU A 301 34.52 26.46 3.49
N THR A 302 34.90 26.38 4.76
CA THR A 302 34.77 27.50 5.73
C THR A 302 36.00 28.40 5.80
N GLN A 303 37.06 28.06 5.09
CA GLN A 303 38.31 28.86 5.06
C GLN A 303 38.19 29.97 4.02
N PRO A 304 38.67 31.18 4.31
CA PRO A 304 38.70 32.23 3.31
C PRO A 304 39.67 31.83 2.16
N ASP A 305 39.33 32.27 0.96
CA ASP A 305 40.13 32.06 -0.26
C ASP A 305 40.41 30.60 -0.62
N ASN A 306 39.50 29.69 -0.19
CA ASN A 306 39.63 28.28 -0.55
C ASN A 306 39.19 28.03 -1.99
N TYR A 307 39.67 26.90 -2.57
CA TYR A 307 39.21 26.32 -3.82
C TYR A 307 38.74 24.88 -3.56
N ALA A 308 37.94 24.71 -2.51
CA ALA A 308 37.34 23.43 -2.16
C ALA A 308 35.87 23.39 -2.59
N ILE A 309 35.42 22.21 -2.99
CA ILE A 309 34.05 21.95 -3.39
C ILE A 309 33.58 20.63 -2.77
N ALA A 310 32.34 20.57 -2.32
CA ALA A 310 31.70 19.31 -1.95
C ALA A 310 30.75 18.85 -3.07
N ILE A 311 30.77 17.55 -3.37
CA ILE A 311 29.91 16.96 -4.38
C ILE A 311 28.70 16.32 -3.71
N GLU A 312 27.52 16.65 -4.19
CA GLU A 312 26.30 15.97 -3.80
C GLU A 312 26.24 14.61 -4.49
N VAL A 313 26.03 13.57 -3.71
CA VAL A 313 25.94 12.20 -4.20
C VAL A 313 24.60 11.59 -3.85
N SER A 314 24.08 10.79 -4.77
CA SER A 314 22.84 10.04 -4.56
C SER A 314 23.11 8.79 -3.73
N LEU A 315 22.16 8.44 -2.85
CA LEU A 315 22.20 7.21 -2.08
C LEU A 315 21.27 6.15 -2.67
N ASP A 316 21.68 4.90 -2.55
CA ASP A 316 20.80 3.75 -2.78
C ASP A 316 19.79 3.59 -1.63
N ASP A 317 18.85 2.64 -1.79
CA ASP A 317 17.83 2.36 -0.77
C ASP A 317 18.41 1.84 0.57
N PHE A 318 19.70 1.50 0.60
CA PHE A 318 20.42 1.02 1.78
C PHE A 318 21.26 2.11 2.47
N GLY A 319 21.32 3.30 1.87
CA GLY A 319 22.08 4.45 2.37
C GLY A 319 23.56 4.44 1.98
N ASN A 320 23.97 3.63 1.01
CA ASN A 320 25.29 3.69 0.40
C ASN A 320 25.27 4.63 -0.81
N VAL A 321 26.42 5.19 -1.17
CA VAL A 321 26.53 6.00 -2.39
C VAL A 321 26.23 5.12 -3.61
N ALA A 322 25.26 5.55 -4.40
CA ALA A 322 24.89 4.87 -5.63
C ALA A 322 25.95 5.15 -6.70
N SER A 323 26.53 4.09 -7.30
CA SER A 323 27.55 4.19 -8.36
C SER A 323 28.69 5.17 -7.98
N PRO A 324 29.45 4.90 -6.92
CA PRO A 324 30.50 5.82 -6.44
C PRO A 324 31.59 6.12 -7.50
N GLU A 325 31.73 5.22 -8.48
CA GLU A 325 32.62 5.38 -9.64
C GLU A 325 32.22 6.53 -10.58
N ASN A 326 30.96 6.97 -10.52
CA ASN A 326 30.44 8.07 -11.34
C ASN A 326 30.82 9.45 -10.77
N TYR A 327 31.30 9.54 -9.53
CA TYR A 327 31.62 10.80 -8.87
C TYR A 327 33.14 11.02 -8.81
N PRO A 328 33.60 12.31 -8.85
CA PRO A 328 35.01 12.61 -8.69
C PRO A 328 35.49 12.25 -7.29
N ALA A 329 36.69 11.69 -7.21
CA ALA A 329 37.26 11.23 -5.95
C ALA A 329 37.62 12.40 -5.00
N ILE A 330 37.63 12.13 -3.68
CA ILE A 330 38.11 13.11 -2.70
C ILE A 330 39.56 13.45 -2.98
N GLY A 331 39.88 14.75 -3.07
CA GLY A 331 41.20 15.27 -3.44
C GLY A 331 41.42 15.46 -4.94
N GLU A 332 40.48 14.98 -5.79
CA GLU A 332 40.55 15.24 -7.24
C GLU A 332 40.28 16.72 -7.54
N GLN A 333 40.99 17.26 -8.53
CA GLN A 333 40.69 18.58 -9.08
C GLN A 333 39.65 18.48 -10.18
N ILE A 334 38.57 19.25 -10.04
CA ILE A 334 37.51 19.37 -11.05
C ILE A 334 37.50 20.80 -11.61
N LYS A 335 37.15 20.91 -12.86
CA LYS A 335 36.96 22.17 -13.54
C LYS A 335 35.50 22.55 -13.55
N VAL A 336 35.17 23.77 -13.14
CA VAL A 336 33.85 24.38 -13.24
C VAL A 336 33.98 25.61 -14.15
N THR A 337 33.16 25.63 -15.19
CA THR A 337 33.09 26.78 -16.12
C THR A 337 31.86 27.60 -15.78
N TYR A 338 32.06 28.81 -15.33
CA TYR A 338 31.03 29.81 -15.06
C TYR A 338 30.76 30.69 -16.28
N GLY A 339 29.53 31.15 -16.44
CA GLY A 339 29.13 32.02 -17.55
C GLY A 339 28.97 31.28 -18.87
N LEU A 340 28.60 32.05 -19.91
CA LEU A 340 28.34 31.55 -21.25
C LEU A 340 29.10 32.34 -22.29
N ASN A 341 29.56 31.69 -23.35
CA ASN A 341 30.25 32.31 -24.48
C ASN A 341 31.47 33.16 -24.07
N GLU A 342 31.47 34.46 -24.38
CA GLU A 342 32.60 35.38 -24.12
C GLU A 342 32.81 35.70 -22.65
N THR A 343 31.81 35.47 -21.79
CA THR A 343 31.95 35.66 -20.33
C THR A 343 32.37 34.38 -19.62
N ALA A 344 32.49 33.26 -20.32
CA ALA A 344 32.88 31.99 -19.73
C ALA A 344 34.32 32.04 -19.16
N HIS A 345 34.47 31.58 -17.95
CA HIS A 345 35.77 31.42 -17.30
C HIS A 345 35.83 30.15 -16.45
N ASP A 346 37.00 29.59 -16.36
CA ASP A 346 37.25 28.32 -15.71
C ASP A 346 37.81 28.52 -14.31
N VAL A 347 37.24 27.83 -13.33
CA VAL A 347 37.78 27.74 -11.97
C VAL A 347 38.01 26.28 -11.62
N TYR A 348 39.14 26.00 -10.98
CA TYR A 348 39.50 24.65 -10.56
C TYR A 348 39.32 24.50 -9.06
N TYR A 349 38.55 23.49 -8.65
CA TYR A 349 38.30 23.18 -7.25
C TYR A 349 38.84 21.80 -6.90
N THR A 350 39.24 21.62 -5.66
CA THR A 350 39.57 20.32 -5.08
C THR A 350 38.34 19.75 -4.37
N VAL A 351 37.95 18.56 -4.70
CA VAL A 351 36.83 17.87 -4.04
C VAL A 351 37.21 17.57 -2.60
N CYS A 352 36.53 18.17 -1.64
CA CYS A 352 36.82 18.02 -0.22
C CYS A 352 35.90 17.03 0.51
N ALA A 353 34.69 16.85 0.02
CA ALA A 353 33.71 15.94 0.63
C ALA A 353 32.69 15.42 -0.38
N TRP A 354 32.14 14.26 -0.09
CA TRP A 354 30.86 13.80 -0.60
C TRP A 354 29.78 14.03 0.44
N VAL A 355 28.70 14.65 0.01
CA VAL A 355 27.58 15.01 0.90
C VAL A 355 26.27 14.50 0.37
N GLU A 356 25.38 14.17 1.30
CA GLU A 356 23.96 14.04 1.02
C GLU A 356 23.33 15.40 1.33
N ALA A 357 22.86 16.10 0.30
CA ALA A 357 22.09 17.31 0.50
C ALA A 357 20.61 16.99 0.64
N PRO A 358 19.95 17.51 1.68
CA PRO A 358 18.51 17.39 1.78
C PRO A 358 17.83 18.10 0.60
N TYR A 359 16.69 17.53 0.15
CA TYR A 359 15.91 18.03 -0.99
C TYR A 359 15.54 19.52 -0.91
N ASP A 360 15.41 20.06 0.30
CA ASP A 360 15.05 21.44 0.56
C ASP A 360 16.24 22.44 0.58
N MET A 361 17.46 21.96 0.44
CA MET A 361 18.65 22.82 0.41
C MET A 361 19.13 23.11 -1.01
N GLY A 362 18.71 22.30 -1.98
CA GLY A 362 19.21 22.33 -3.34
C GLY A 362 18.33 23.09 -4.31
N SER A 363 18.93 23.40 -5.45
CA SER A 363 18.21 23.86 -6.62
C SER A 363 17.26 22.75 -7.10
N ARG A 364 16.01 23.08 -7.29
CA ARG A 364 14.99 22.12 -7.78
C ARG A 364 15.06 21.91 -9.30
N PHE A 365 16.06 22.46 -9.97
CA PHE A 365 16.28 22.24 -11.40
C PHE A 365 17.01 20.92 -11.64
N TYR A 366 16.58 20.19 -12.64
CA TYR A 366 17.30 19.01 -13.08
C TYR A 366 18.52 19.41 -13.91
N SER A 367 19.69 18.86 -13.58
CA SER A 367 20.91 18.97 -14.37
C SER A 367 21.43 17.58 -14.73
N MET A 368 22.11 17.48 -15.88
CA MET A 368 22.70 16.23 -16.34
C MET A 368 24.05 15.97 -15.69
N GLY A 369 24.70 17.03 -15.19
CA GLY A 369 26.01 16.97 -14.55
C GLY A 369 25.91 16.90 -13.02
N TYR A 370 27.04 17.11 -12.38
CA TYR A 370 27.16 17.09 -10.92
C TYR A 370 26.37 18.22 -10.27
N GLN A 371 25.87 17.93 -9.07
CA GLN A 371 25.42 18.94 -8.12
C GLN A 371 26.54 19.13 -7.08
N ALA A 372 26.84 20.35 -6.74
CA ALA A 372 27.95 20.64 -5.86
C ALA A 372 27.69 21.85 -4.97
N VAL A 373 28.33 21.85 -3.81
CA VAL A 373 28.17 22.87 -2.78
C VAL A 373 29.50 23.59 -2.56
N LEU A 374 29.42 24.91 -2.52
CA LEU A 374 30.47 25.84 -2.10
C LEU A 374 30.02 26.64 -0.86
N SER A 375 30.93 27.38 -0.23
CA SER A 375 30.51 28.48 0.63
C SER A 375 29.88 29.61 -0.20
N ALA A 376 28.94 30.33 0.34
CA ALA A 376 28.31 31.46 -0.33
C ALA A 376 29.36 32.51 -0.79
N ASP A 377 30.37 32.77 0.04
CA ASP A 377 31.44 33.73 -0.27
C ASP A 377 32.30 33.25 -1.45
N THR A 378 32.60 31.95 -1.52
CA THR A 378 33.37 31.37 -2.63
C THR A 378 32.54 31.43 -3.93
N LEU A 379 31.26 31.11 -3.88
CA LEU A 379 30.42 31.19 -5.07
C LEU A 379 30.31 32.62 -5.60
N ARG A 380 30.10 33.61 -4.73
CA ARG A 380 30.05 35.03 -5.11
C ARG A 380 31.34 35.52 -5.74
N ARG A 381 32.50 35.16 -5.15
CA ARG A 381 33.83 35.49 -5.67
C ARG A 381 34.06 34.94 -7.09
N ASP A 382 33.68 33.68 -7.30
CA ASP A 382 34.08 32.94 -8.51
C ASP A 382 33.03 33.04 -9.64
N ALA A 383 31.73 33.12 -9.35
CA ALA A 383 30.68 33.32 -10.35
C ALA A 383 30.37 34.79 -10.67
N GLY A 384 30.88 35.74 -9.84
CA GLY A 384 30.53 37.16 -9.86
C GLY A 384 29.27 37.45 -9.05
N GLU A 385 29.34 38.50 -8.23
CA GLU A 385 28.26 38.84 -7.28
C GLU A 385 26.91 39.09 -7.96
N GLU A 386 26.93 39.66 -9.17
CA GLU A 386 25.73 39.91 -9.98
C GLU A 386 25.04 38.64 -10.54
N ASN A 387 25.75 37.52 -10.58
CA ASN A 387 25.26 36.24 -11.11
C ASN A 387 24.79 35.29 -9.99
N VAL A 388 24.99 35.65 -8.73
CA VAL A 388 24.64 34.84 -7.56
C VAL A 388 23.44 35.44 -6.88
N LEU A 389 22.31 34.70 -6.92
CA LEU A 389 21.04 35.16 -6.40
C LEU A 389 20.62 34.33 -5.18
N PRO A 390 20.00 34.98 -4.16
CA PRO A 390 19.33 34.23 -3.10
C PRO A 390 18.30 33.27 -3.69
N MET A 391 18.48 32.00 -3.43
CA MET A 391 17.61 30.95 -3.93
C MET A 391 16.50 30.66 -2.92
N LEU A 392 16.89 30.47 -1.67
CA LEU A 392 16.00 30.18 -0.55
C LEU A 392 16.60 30.64 0.78
N TYR A 393 15.74 30.76 1.78
CA TYR A 393 16.11 30.98 3.17
C TYR A 393 15.61 29.86 4.04
N LEU A 394 16.49 29.26 4.81
CA LEU A 394 16.19 28.17 5.75
C LEU A 394 16.39 28.65 7.18
N PHE A 395 15.50 28.24 8.10
CA PHE A 395 15.75 28.47 9.51
C PHE A 395 15.13 27.38 10.40
N ASP A 396 15.73 27.20 11.58
CA ASP A 396 15.18 26.40 12.68
C ASP A 396 14.69 27.29 13.80
N THR A 397 13.73 26.77 14.54
CA THR A 397 13.19 27.39 15.74
C THR A 397 13.75 26.74 17.00
N PRO A 398 13.82 27.46 18.15
CA PRO A 398 14.39 26.91 19.38
C PRO A 398 13.49 25.87 20.07
N ASN A 399 12.20 25.88 19.81
CA ASN A 399 11.23 24.98 20.44
C ASN A 399 9.90 24.93 19.65
N SER A 400 9.03 24.03 20.05
CA SER A 400 7.72 23.81 19.37
C SER A 400 6.74 24.98 19.51
N GLU A 401 6.87 25.85 20.51
CA GLU A 401 6.04 27.06 20.64
C GLU A 401 6.44 28.10 19.62
N ALA A 402 7.76 28.34 19.47
CA ALA A 402 8.31 29.19 18.42
C ALA A 402 8.00 28.64 17.02
N GLU A 403 8.08 27.29 16.81
CA GLU A 403 7.67 26.64 15.55
C GLU A 403 6.20 26.95 15.21
N ALA A 404 5.29 26.80 16.17
CA ALA A 404 3.86 27.09 15.95
C ALA A 404 3.58 28.57 15.70
N ALA A 405 4.30 29.48 16.37
CA ALA A 405 4.19 30.93 16.16
C ALA A 405 4.69 31.31 14.75
N ALA A 406 5.86 30.80 14.34
CA ALA A 406 6.42 31.00 13.02
C ALA A 406 5.51 30.45 11.91
N GLU A 407 4.94 29.25 12.08
CA GLU A 407 3.97 28.66 11.15
C GLU A 407 2.76 29.59 10.95
N SER A 408 2.20 30.09 12.03
CA SER A 408 1.04 31.00 11.99
C SER A 408 1.37 32.33 11.28
N PHE A 409 2.54 32.90 11.58
CA PHE A 409 3.02 34.13 10.97
C PHE A 409 3.27 33.95 9.45
N LEU A 410 3.94 32.87 9.06
CA LEU A 410 4.24 32.60 7.65
C LEU A 410 3.00 32.26 6.85
N ALA A 411 2.04 31.56 7.44
CA ALA A 411 0.74 31.32 6.81
C ALA A 411 -0.02 32.63 6.54
N GLU A 412 -0.02 33.59 7.48
CA GLU A 412 -0.60 34.90 7.28
C GLU A 412 0.16 35.72 6.25
N LEU A 413 1.49 35.70 6.29
CA LEU A 413 2.34 36.45 5.38
C LEU A 413 2.18 35.97 3.94
N SER A 414 2.18 34.64 3.71
CA SER A 414 2.05 34.05 2.38
C SER A 414 0.62 34.19 1.81
N ALA A 415 -0.40 34.29 2.67
CA ALA A 415 -1.79 34.47 2.25
C ALA A 415 -2.13 35.92 1.86
N LYS A 416 -1.27 36.92 2.18
CA LYS A 416 -1.49 38.32 1.81
C LYS A 416 -1.46 38.48 0.29
N ALA A 417 -2.44 39.20 -0.26
CA ALA A 417 -2.48 39.46 -1.69
C ALA A 417 -1.23 40.23 -2.14
N GLY A 418 -0.51 39.66 -3.11
CA GLY A 418 0.73 40.23 -3.63
C GLY A 418 1.98 39.87 -2.83
N SER A 419 1.91 38.98 -1.85
CA SER A 419 3.09 38.47 -1.17
C SER A 419 3.99 37.76 -2.18
N PRO A 420 5.28 38.10 -2.25
CA PRO A 420 6.23 37.41 -3.12
C PRO A 420 6.70 36.10 -2.51
N LEU A 421 6.30 35.78 -1.27
CA LEU A 421 6.84 34.65 -0.52
C LEU A 421 5.89 33.46 -0.46
N MET A 422 6.47 32.29 -0.61
CA MET A 422 5.90 30.99 -0.27
C MET A 422 6.83 30.28 0.73
N TYR A 423 6.29 29.35 1.49
CA TYR A 423 7.08 28.55 2.42
C TYR A 423 6.68 27.10 2.41
N GLU A 424 7.63 26.27 2.79
CA GLU A 424 7.41 24.86 3.20
C GLU A 424 7.91 24.72 4.64
N SER A 425 7.29 23.86 5.41
CA SER A 425 7.69 23.58 6.80
C SER A 425 7.66 22.10 7.09
N LYS A 426 8.32 21.68 8.16
CA LYS A 426 8.17 20.31 8.67
C LYS A 426 6.71 19.97 8.96
N ALA A 427 5.90 20.96 9.37
CA ALA A 427 4.47 20.76 9.59
C ALA A 427 3.71 20.47 8.29
N THR A 428 4.00 21.22 7.19
CA THR A 428 3.43 20.94 5.87
C THR A 428 3.85 19.59 5.34
N HIS A 429 5.12 19.20 5.47
CA HIS A 429 5.60 17.88 5.08
C HIS A 429 4.96 16.75 5.91
N ARG A 430 4.80 16.95 7.23
CA ARG A 430 4.05 16.02 8.10
C ARG A 430 2.60 15.88 7.66
N ALA A 431 1.93 16.99 7.30
CA ALA A 431 0.56 16.96 6.81
C ALA A 431 0.45 16.16 5.50
N HIS A 432 1.29 16.46 4.51
CA HIS A 432 1.33 15.75 3.24
C HIS A 432 1.61 14.24 3.41
N PHE A 433 2.58 13.88 4.26
CA PHE A 433 2.87 12.48 4.53
C PHE A 433 1.72 11.76 5.23
N ARG A 434 1.05 12.43 6.16
CA ARG A 434 -0.14 11.90 6.83
C ARG A 434 -1.32 11.73 5.86
N GLU A 435 -1.49 12.65 4.93
CA GLU A 435 -2.49 12.54 3.85
C GLU A 435 -2.20 11.35 2.94
N PHE A 436 -0.93 11.21 2.52
CA PHE A 436 -0.47 10.04 1.76
C PHE A 436 -0.77 8.73 2.50
N GLN A 437 -0.40 8.63 3.78
CA GLN A 437 -0.68 7.50 4.64
C GLN A 437 -2.20 7.22 4.76
N MET A 438 -3.02 8.26 4.94
CA MET A 438 -4.47 8.13 5.08
C MET A 438 -5.13 7.59 3.80
N THR A 439 -4.60 7.92 2.63
CA THR A 439 -5.06 7.34 1.36
C THR A 439 -4.96 5.82 1.36
N PHE A 440 -3.84 5.26 1.84
CA PHE A 440 -3.69 3.79 1.97
C PHE A 440 -4.60 3.20 3.04
N VAL A 441 -4.80 3.90 4.16
CA VAL A 441 -5.75 3.47 5.21
C VAL A 441 -7.16 3.36 4.64
N MET A 442 -7.60 4.35 3.87
CA MET A 442 -8.95 4.37 3.30
C MET A 442 -9.14 3.30 2.22
N LEU A 443 -8.26 3.26 1.21
CA LEU A 443 -8.38 2.30 0.11
C LEU A 443 -8.16 0.85 0.58
N GLY A 444 -7.11 0.64 1.37
CA GLY A 444 -6.80 -0.67 1.94
C GLY A 444 -7.85 -1.13 2.96
N GLY A 445 -8.34 -0.22 3.81
CA GLY A 445 -9.41 -0.48 4.76
C GLY A 445 -10.72 -0.89 4.08
N LEU A 446 -11.09 -0.20 3.00
CA LEU A 446 -12.25 -0.56 2.18
C LEU A 446 -12.10 -1.97 1.58
N LEU A 447 -10.93 -2.28 1.03
CA LEU A 447 -10.64 -3.62 0.49
C LEU A 447 -10.74 -4.69 1.59
N CYS A 448 -10.15 -4.44 2.76
CA CYS A 448 -10.23 -5.35 3.91
C CYS A 448 -11.67 -5.54 4.38
N ALA A 449 -12.48 -4.48 4.41
CA ALA A 449 -13.90 -4.54 4.78
C ALA A 449 -14.70 -5.42 3.81
N ILE A 450 -14.50 -5.26 2.49
CA ILE A 450 -15.15 -6.08 1.46
C ILE A 450 -14.79 -7.55 1.65
N ILE A 451 -13.49 -7.87 1.80
CA ILE A 451 -13.03 -9.25 1.99
C ILE A 451 -13.53 -9.82 3.33
N GLY A 452 -13.59 -8.99 4.36
CA GLY A 452 -14.18 -9.34 5.66
C GLY A 452 -15.66 -9.72 5.56
N ILE A 453 -16.46 -8.91 4.87
CA ILE A 453 -17.90 -9.20 4.61
C ILE A 453 -18.03 -10.53 3.85
N VAL A 454 -17.23 -10.74 2.81
CA VAL A 454 -17.21 -11.99 2.04
C VAL A 454 -16.86 -13.18 2.94
N GLY A 455 -15.88 -13.04 3.83
CA GLY A 455 -15.51 -14.07 4.82
C GLY A 455 -16.65 -14.40 5.79
N VAL A 456 -17.34 -13.38 6.31
CA VAL A 456 -18.49 -13.54 7.20
C VAL A 456 -19.66 -14.22 6.48
N LEU A 457 -19.96 -13.83 5.24
CA LEU A 457 -20.99 -14.47 4.42
C LEU A 457 -20.67 -15.94 4.14
N ASN A 458 -19.40 -16.25 3.87
CA ASN A 458 -18.95 -17.63 3.67
C ASN A 458 -19.14 -18.47 4.95
N PHE A 459 -18.78 -17.92 6.12
CA PHE A 459 -19.00 -18.57 7.41
C PHE A 459 -20.51 -18.76 7.69
N PHE A 460 -21.33 -17.73 7.42
CA PHE A 460 -22.78 -17.82 7.55
C PHE A 460 -23.35 -18.95 6.69
N ASN A 461 -22.97 -19.01 5.41
CA ASN A 461 -23.43 -20.05 4.48
C ASN A 461 -22.99 -21.46 4.93
N ALA A 462 -21.76 -21.60 5.40
CA ALA A 462 -21.26 -22.89 5.90
C ALA A 462 -22.04 -23.37 7.13
N MET A 463 -22.32 -22.48 8.07
CA MET A 463 -23.12 -22.79 9.25
C MET A 463 -24.59 -23.10 8.89
N MET A 464 -25.19 -22.32 7.97
CA MET A 464 -26.54 -22.55 7.46
C MET A 464 -26.66 -23.96 6.91
N THR A 465 -25.74 -24.34 6.05
CA THR A 465 -25.74 -25.67 5.41
C THR A 465 -25.51 -26.77 6.41
N SER A 466 -24.55 -26.60 7.34
CA SER A 466 -24.30 -27.58 8.40
C SER A 466 -25.57 -27.86 9.23
N ILE A 467 -26.35 -26.81 9.51
CA ILE A 467 -27.59 -26.93 10.29
C ILE A 467 -28.71 -27.56 9.45
N LEU A 468 -28.87 -27.13 8.19
CA LEU A 468 -29.95 -27.60 7.32
C LEU A 468 -29.77 -29.07 6.91
N SER A 469 -28.55 -29.46 6.52
CA SER A 469 -28.24 -30.83 6.09
C SER A 469 -28.36 -31.86 7.25
N ARG A 470 -28.25 -31.38 8.48
CA ARG A 470 -28.29 -32.25 9.69
C ARG A 470 -29.57 -32.16 10.49
N ARG A 471 -30.65 -31.57 9.93
CA ARG A 471 -31.93 -31.43 10.63
C ARG A 471 -32.48 -32.78 11.15
N ARG A 472 -32.34 -33.85 10.37
CA ARG A 472 -32.74 -35.22 10.76
C ARG A 472 -31.91 -35.75 11.93
N GLU A 473 -30.61 -35.58 11.92
CA GLU A 473 -29.72 -35.96 13.04
C GLU A 473 -30.11 -35.23 14.31
N PHE A 474 -30.46 -33.93 14.22
CA PHE A 474 -30.87 -33.12 15.36
C PHE A 474 -32.21 -33.59 15.92
N ALA A 475 -33.16 -33.95 15.05
CA ALA A 475 -34.46 -34.52 15.48
C ALA A 475 -34.29 -35.85 16.19
N VAL A 476 -33.42 -36.73 15.69
CA VAL A 476 -33.09 -38.02 16.35
C VAL A 476 -32.40 -37.78 17.71
N LEU A 477 -31.41 -36.86 17.79
CA LEU A 477 -30.76 -36.53 19.06
C LEU A 477 -31.75 -35.98 20.10
N GLN A 478 -32.74 -35.18 19.67
CA GLN A 478 -33.80 -34.68 20.56
C GLN A 478 -34.77 -35.78 20.97
N ALA A 479 -35.10 -36.74 20.07
CA ALA A 479 -35.92 -37.88 20.39
C ALA A 479 -35.26 -38.83 21.41
N VAL A 480 -33.92 -38.93 21.40
CA VAL A 480 -33.12 -39.72 22.38
C VAL A 480 -32.90 -38.94 23.70
N GLY A 481 -33.43 -37.70 23.81
CA GLY A 481 -33.42 -36.96 25.08
C GLY A 481 -32.47 -35.73 25.15
N MET A 482 -31.83 -35.33 24.01
CA MET A 482 -31.05 -34.11 23.97
C MET A 482 -31.96 -32.88 24.07
N THR A 483 -31.71 -32.00 25.04
CA THR A 483 -32.50 -30.76 25.21
C THR A 483 -32.16 -29.72 24.13
N GLY A 484 -33.11 -28.84 23.83
CA GLY A 484 -32.87 -27.73 22.89
C GLY A 484 -31.72 -26.79 23.32
N LYS A 485 -31.50 -26.65 24.64
CA LYS A 485 -30.36 -25.89 25.18
C LYS A 485 -29.02 -26.54 24.85
N GLN A 486 -28.93 -27.87 24.98
CA GLN A 486 -27.74 -28.65 24.65
C GLN A 486 -27.41 -28.62 23.15
N LEU A 487 -28.46 -28.74 22.30
CA LEU A 487 -28.30 -28.65 20.84
C LEU A 487 -27.83 -27.25 20.42
N LYS A 488 -28.41 -26.18 21.00
CA LYS A 488 -27.94 -24.80 20.79
C LYS A 488 -26.49 -24.65 21.23
N ALA A 489 -26.13 -25.15 22.40
CA ALA A 489 -24.75 -25.09 22.91
C ALA A 489 -23.77 -25.81 21.99
N MET A 490 -24.13 -26.97 21.45
CA MET A 490 -23.30 -27.72 20.49
C MET A 490 -23.05 -26.89 19.22
N LEU A 491 -24.09 -26.26 18.64
CA LEU A 491 -23.94 -25.42 17.45
C LEU A 491 -23.11 -24.15 17.70
N VAL A 492 -23.27 -23.54 18.88
CA VAL A 492 -22.45 -22.40 19.31
C VAL A 492 -20.99 -22.82 19.44
N TRP A 493 -20.70 -23.95 20.06
CA TRP A 493 -19.33 -24.47 20.15
C TRP A 493 -18.75 -24.80 18.76
N GLU A 494 -19.55 -25.31 17.85
CA GLU A 494 -19.14 -25.53 16.45
C GLU A 494 -18.74 -24.21 15.80
N GLY A 495 -19.56 -23.15 15.94
CA GLY A 495 -19.25 -21.80 15.42
C GLY A 495 -18.01 -21.18 16.06
N LEU A 496 -17.85 -21.30 17.38
CA LEU A 496 -16.67 -20.81 18.10
C LEU A 496 -15.40 -21.54 17.66
N LEU A 497 -15.45 -22.84 17.44
CA LEU A 497 -14.29 -23.60 16.96
C LEU A 497 -13.89 -23.19 15.52
N TYR A 498 -14.88 -22.87 14.65
CA TYR A 498 -14.59 -22.31 13.32
C TYR A 498 -13.87 -20.96 13.44
N THR A 499 -14.41 -20.04 14.22
CA THR A 499 -13.90 -18.66 14.29
C THR A 499 -12.58 -18.58 15.06
N LEU A 500 -12.44 -19.29 16.18
CA LEU A 500 -11.17 -19.39 16.92
C LEU A 500 -10.09 -20.10 16.11
N GLY A 501 -10.46 -21.18 15.38
CA GLY A 501 -9.57 -21.83 14.44
C GLY A 501 -9.10 -20.91 13.33
N SER A 502 -9.99 -20.06 12.80
CA SER A 502 -9.63 -19.01 11.83
C SER A 502 -8.66 -17.99 12.44
N GLY A 503 -8.88 -17.57 13.67
CA GLY A 503 -7.97 -16.67 14.39
C GLY A 503 -6.57 -17.25 14.55
N LEU A 504 -6.48 -18.54 14.90
CA LEU A 504 -5.20 -19.24 15.03
C LEU A 504 -4.47 -19.36 13.67
N ILE A 505 -5.20 -19.73 12.61
CA ILE A 505 -4.65 -19.77 11.25
C ILE A 505 -4.20 -18.38 10.81
N SER A 506 -4.97 -17.33 11.11
CA SER A 506 -4.60 -15.94 10.83
C SER A 506 -3.28 -15.56 11.50
N GLY A 507 -3.10 -15.94 12.76
CA GLY A 507 -1.86 -15.69 13.51
C GLY A 507 -0.65 -16.37 12.87
N ILE A 508 -0.79 -17.65 12.52
CA ILE A 508 0.29 -18.44 11.88
C ILE A 508 0.63 -17.84 10.50
N LEU A 509 -0.39 -17.56 9.67
CA LEU A 509 -0.17 -16.99 8.34
C LEU A 509 0.41 -15.58 8.41
N SER A 510 -0.05 -14.75 9.34
CA SER A 510 0.51 -13.40 9.55
C SER A 510 1.96 -13.47 10.00
N ALA A 511 2.31 -14.38 10.91
CA ALA A 511 3.70 -14.58 11.35
C ALA A 511 4.62 -15.04 10.21
N ALA A 512 4.10 -15.77 9.23
CA ALA A 512 4.87 -16.22 8.07
C ALA A 512 4.97 -15.15 6.97
N VAL A 513 3.87 -14.45 6.67
CA VAL A 513 3.77 -13.55 5.51
C VAL A 513 4.28 -12.13 5.82
N ASN A 514 4.02 -11.60 7.03
CA ASN A 514 4.42 -10.24 7.40
C ASN A 514 5.93 -9.97 7.31
N PRO A 515 6.82 -10.84 7.79
CA PRO A 515 8.27 -10.58 7.67
C PRO A 515 8.75 -10.54 6.21
N LEU A 516 8.15 -11.37 5.35
CA LEU A 516 8.47 -11.38 3.91
C LEU A 516 7.99 -10.09 3.23
N ALA A 517 6.75 -9.71 3.51
CA ALA A 517 6.18 -8.46 2.99
C ALA A 517 6.92 -7.24 3.54
N GLY A 518 7.27 -7.23 4.83
CA GLY A 518 7.99 -6.14 5.47
C GLY A 518 9.36 -5.90 4.83
N ARG A 519 10.16 -6.94 4.61
CA ARG A 519 11.46 -6.84 3.91
C ARG A 519 11.30 -6.32 2.49
N PHE A 520 10.30 -6.80 1.77
CA PHE A 520 10.02 -6.32 0.41
C PHE A 520 9.64 -4.83 0.40
N LEU A 521 8.87 -4.37 1.40
CA LEU A 521 8.47 -2.98 1.53
C LEU A 521 9.65 -2.08 1.94
N GLU A 522 10.55 -2.54 2.82
CA GLU A 522 11.77 -1.82 3.18
C GLU A 522 12.70 -1.61 1.98
N GLN A 523 12.73 -2.55 1.04
CA GLN A 523 13.49 -2.42 -0.20
C GLN A 523 12.82 -1.50 -1.23
N GLY A 524 11.49 -1.35 -1.18
CA GLY A 524 10.72 -0.55 -2.15
C GLY A 524 10.40 0.87 -1.70
N TYR A 525 10.51 1.17 -0.40
CA TYR A 525 10.16 2.47 0.17
C TYR A 525 11.21 2.92 1.18
N TRP A 526 12.02 3.87 0.84
CA TRP A 526 13.11 4.39 1.66
C TRP A 526 12.64 4.93 3.03
N PHE A 527 11.41 5.46 3.14
CA PHE A 527 10.79 5.95 4.38
C PHE A 527 10.08 4.86 5.18
N PHE A 528 10.20 3.59 4.79
CA PHE A 528 9.55 2.47 5.48
C PHE A 528 10.51 1.84 6.47
N ARG A 529 9.98 1.50 7.68
CA ARG A 529 10.66 0.69 8.69
C ARG A 529 9.74 -0.43 9.13
N TYR A 530 10.17 -1.65 8.92
CA TYR A 530 9.35 -2.80 9.29
C TYR A 530 9.28 -2.98 10.81
N HIS A 531 8.07 -3.00 11.34
CA HIS A 531 7.76 -3.37 12.72
C HIS A 531 6.73 -4.48 12.72
N TYR A 532 7.10 -5.66 13.21
CA TYR A 532 6.14 -6.75 13.32
C TYR A 532 5.10 -6.43 14.40
N THR A 533 3.81 -6.48 14.00
CA THR A 533 2.70 -6.33 14.93
C THR A 533 1.69 -7.46 14.75
N ILE A 534 1.30 -8.10 15.86
CA ILE A 534 0.23 -9.10 15.91
C ILE A 534 -1.06 -8.49 16.46
N THR A 535 -1.03 -7.25 16.89
CA THR A 535 -2.15 -6.54 17.52
C THR A 535 -3.45 -6.62 16.70
N PRO A 536 -3.47 -6.44 15.35
CA PRO A 536 -4.69 -6.56 14.57
C PRO A 536 -5.32 -7.94 14.62
N VAL A 537 -4.51 -9.00 14.65
CA VAL A 537 -5.00 -10.38 14.78
C VAL A 537 -5.65 -10.59 16.14
N LEU A 538 -5.03 -10.08 17.22
CA LEU A 538 -5.57 -10.17 18.59
C LEU A 538 -6.88 -9.40 18.73
N LEU A 539 -6.99 -8.21 18.16
CA LEU A 539 -8.22 -7.40 18.14
C LEU A 539 -9.37 -8.08 17.41
N MET A 540 -9.08 -8.97 16.44
CA MET A 540 -10.11 -9.73 15.74
C MET A 540 -10.63 -10.94 16.51
N ILE A 541 -9.96 -11.40 17.58
CA ILE A 541 -10.41 -12.55 18.37
C ILE A 541 -11.79 -12.31 19.00
N PRO A 542 -12.07 -11.20 19.71
CA PRO A 542 -13.41 -10.93 20.24
C PRO A 542 -14.47 -10.80 19.15
N VAL A 543 -14.13 -10.23 17.99
CA VAL A 543 -15.05 -10.16 16.83
C VAL A 543 -15.38 -11.57 16.34
N PHE A 544 -14.39 -12.43 16.21
CA PHE A 544 -14.57 -13.83 15.85
C PHE A 544 -15.39 -14.60 16.88
N ALA A 545 -15.16 -14.40 18.17
CA ALA A 545 -15.95 -15.01 19.24
C ALA A 545 -17.42 -14.56 19.17
N LEU A 546 -17.67 -13.28 18.91
CA LEU A 546 -19.01 -12.73 18.73
C LEU A 546 -19.72 -13.36 17.52
N LEU A 547 -19.06 -13.42 16.36
CA LEU A 547 -19.61 -14.04 15.15
C LEU A 547 -19.89 -15.54 15.36
N GLY A 548 -18.95 -16.26 15.99
CA GLY A 548 -19.06 -17.68 16.31
C GLY A 548 -20.20 -18.00 17.28
N TYR A 549 -20.60 -17.04 18.10
CA TYR A 549 -21.75 -17.17 19.00
C TYR A 549 -23.06 -16.73 18.33
N VAL A 550 -23.10 -15.53 17.74
CA VAL A 550 -24.34 -14.89 17.28
C VAL A 550 -24.93 -15.62 16.08
N ILE A 551 -24.11 -15.98 15.10
CA ILE A 551 -24.59 -16.60 13.85
C ILE A 551 -25.23 -17.95 14.14
N PRO A 552 -24.58 -18.95 14.78
CA PRO A 552 -25.21 -20.22 15.07
C PRO A 552 -26.43 -20.10 16.00
N ALA A 553 -26.38 -19.21 16.98
CA ALA A 553 -27.48 -19.00 17.92
C ALA A 553 -28.75 -18.46 17.25
N ARG A 554 -28.61 -17.52 16.30
CA ARG A 554 -29.74 -17.00 15.50
C ARG A 554 -30.27 -18.02 14.53
N MET A 555 -29.39 -18.76 13.86
CA MET A 555 -29.78 -19.81 12.91
C MET A 555 -30.51 -20.96 13.60
N TYR A 556 -30.05 -21.37 14.78
CA TYR A 556 -30.77 -22.36 15.61
C TYR A 556 -32.18 -21.89 15.95
N ARG A 557 -32.34 -20.62 16.36
CA ARG A 557 -33.69 -20.08 16.67
C ARG A 557 -34.63 -20.15 15.46
N HIS A 558 -34.10 -19.92 14.26
CA HIS A 558 -34.87 -20.00 13.04
C HIS A 558 -35.27 -21.47 12.69
N ALA A 559 -34.30 -22.37 12.81
CA ALA A 559 -34.53 -23.80 12.57
C ALA A 559 -35.42 -24.47 13.64
N ALA A 560 -35.43 -23.95 14.87
CA ALA A 560 -36.21 -24.50 16.00
C ALA A 560 -37.69 -24.09 15.98
N LYS A 561 -38.15 -23.25 15.04
CA LYS A 561 -39.58 -22.89 14.92
C LYS A 561 -40.48 -24.05 14.48
N GLN A 562 -39.95 -25.08 13.83
CA GLN A 562 -40.67 -26.30 13.44
C GLN A 562 -40.61 -27.34 14.58
N SER A 563 -41.71 -28.06 14.79
CA SER A 563 -41.80 -29.14 15.78
C SER A 563 -40.86 -30.31 15.44
N VAL A 564 -40.45 -31.11 16.44
CA VAL A 564 -39.59 -32.30 16.22
C VAL A 564 -40.29 -33.32 15.31
N VAL A 565 -41.60 -33.47 15.44
CA VAL A 565 -42.42 -34.38 14.65
C VAL A 565 -42.48 -33.94 13.19
N GLU A 566 -42.65 -32.65 12.95
CA GLU A 566 -42.72 -32.06 11.61
C GLU A 566 -41.37 -32.22 10.86
N ARG A 567 -40.25 -32.04 11.57
CA ARG A 567 -38.90 -32.26 11.03
C ARG A 567 -38.56 -33.70 10.70
N LEU A 568 -39.16 -34.67 11.44
CA LEU A 568 -39.02 -36.09 11.12
C LEU A 568 -39.87 -36.46 9.90
N ARG A 569 -41.07 -35.89 9.77
CA ARG A 569 -42.02 -36.16 8.68
C ARG A 569 -41.55 -35.54 7.33
N GLU A 570 -41.04 -34.32 7.33
CA GLU A 570 -40.41 -33.70 6.14
C GLU A 570 -39.18 -34.47 5.62
N ALA A 571 -38.57 -35.28 6.45
CA ALA A 571 -37.40 -36.09 6.08
C ALA A 571 -37.81 -37.48 5.50
N GLU A 572 -39.06 -37.87 5.62
CA GLU A 572 -39.63 -39.11 5.03
C GLU A 572 -40.32 -38.86 3.68
N ALA A 573 -40.77 -37.63 3.41
CA ALA A 573 -41.28 -37.18 2.13
C ALA A 573 -40.11 -36.69 1.21
#